data_e6c6f0f897d60a56333750e5e4443d3c
#
_entry.id   e6c6f0f897d60a56333750e5e4443d3c
#
_cell.length_a   1.000
_cell.length_b   1.000
_cell.length_c   1.000
_cell.angle_alpha   90.00
_cell.angle_beta   90.00
_cell.angle_gamma   90.00
#
_symmetry.space_group_name_H-M   'P 1'
#
loop_
_entity.id
_entity.type
_entity.pdbx_description
1 polymer ?
#
loop_
_entity_poly.entity_id
_entity_poly.type
_entity_poly.pdbx_seq_one_letter_code
_entity_poly.pdbx_strand_id
1 'polypeptide(L)'
;PSQCAICHAWPAARICTDCIRAYARPRLRCSHCAILLPVAAMPAQVVTDEPLCADCLQQSAMPAVDTCLAAVSYRWPWQQCIDVFKFGGQPGWAGALAGLMTARAAIVEAVQLCDVLLPMPLHPQRLAKRGYNQSLLLAKALRQQVHHHAGLQRQQAVIHRSWLQRTRHTTPQSLLPLAERRRNIRGAFAVSARHAPQLQDKRVLLLDDVLTTGASAQAAAQALRAAGAAHVGVLVLARTEKA
;
A
#
# COMPACT_ATOMS: atom_id res chain seq x y z
N PRO A 1 -18.79 20.39 -8.98
CA PRO A 1 -18.71 19.35 -10.04
C PRO A 1 -17.33 19.36 -10.67
N SER A 2 -16.84 18.19 -11.08
CA SER A 2 -15.57 18.03 -11.78
C SER A 2 -15.74 17.12 -13.00
N GLN A 3 -14.72 17.05 -13.84
CA GLN A 3 -14.65 16.09 -14.95
C GLN A 3 -13.93 14.82 -14.48
N CYS A 4 -14.43 13.65 -14.91
CA CYS A 4 -13.73 12.39 -14.67
C CYS A 4 -12.39 12.38 -15.40
N ALA A 5 -11.30 12.10 -14.68
CA ALA A 5 -9.96 12.10 -15.24
C ALA A 5 -9.66 10.91 -16.18
N ILE A 6 -10.59 9.93 -16.31
CA ILE A 6 -10.42 8.75 -17.15
C ILE A 6 -11.28 8.85 -18.40
N CYS A 7 -12.60 9.02 -18.26
CA CYS A 7 -13.54 9.03 -19.38
C CYS A 7 -14.04 10.43 -19.77
N HIS A 8 -13.59 11.47 -19.06
CA HIS A 8 -13.94 12.88 -19.28
C HIS A 8 -15.44 13.19 -19.13
N ALA A 9 -16.26 12.30 -18.56
CA ALA A 9 -17.66 12.59 -18.27
C ALA A 9 -17.81 13.81 -17.36
N TRP A 10 -18.89 14.61 -17.59
CA TRP A 10 -19.25 15.79 -16.84
C TRP A 10 -20.77 15.85 -16.61
N PRO A 11 -21.27 16.26 -15.45
CA PRO A 11 -20.50 16.45 -14.20
C PRO A 11 -20.18 15.11 -13.56
N ALA A 12 -19.03 14.99 -12.93
CA ALA A 12 -18.61 13.73 -12.31
C ALA A 12 -17.69 13.98 -11.09
N ALA A 13 -17.44 12.92 -10.33
CA ALA A 13 -16.31 12.87 -9.41
C ALA A 13 -14.99 12.80 -10.19
N ARG A 14 -13.87 13.13 -9.56
CA ARG A 14 -12.52 13.03 -10.17
C ARG A 14 -12.22 11.65 -10.78
N ILE A 15 -12.79 10.59 -10.23
CA ILE A 15 -12.91 9.25 -10.82
C ILE A 15 -14.39 8.89 -10.70
N CYS A 16 -15.09 8.73 -11.80
CA CYS A 16 -16.53 8.39 -11.79
C CYS A 16 -16.75 6.93 -11.43
N THR A 17 -17.94 6.62 -10.95
CA THR A 17 -18.36 5.25 -10.58
C THR A 17 -18.24 4.25 -11.71
N ASP A 18 -18.54 4.67 -12.96
CA ASP A 18 -18.46 3.78 -14.12
C ASP A 18 -17.02 3.39 -14.43
N CYS A 19 -16.07 4.32 -14.32
CA CYS A 19 -14.65 4.01 -14.47
C CYS A 19 -14.16 3.10 -13.33
N ILE A 20 -14.60 3.31 -12.10
CA ILE A 20 -14.28 2.39 -10.99
C ILE A 20 -14.83 0.99 -11.30
N ARG A 21 -16.09 0.90 -11.70
CA ARG A 21 -16.74 -0.37 -12.03
C ARG A 21 -16.08 -1.07 -13.22
N ALA A 22 -15.66 -0.34 -14.24
CA ALA A 22 -15.02 -0.88 -15.43
C ALA A 22 -13.60 -1.37 -15.17
N TYR A 23 -12.77 -0.57 -14.47
CA TYR A 23 -11.30 -0.78 -14.40
C TYR A 23 -10.79 -1.22 -13.03
N ALA A 24 -11.58 -1.07 -11.95
CA ALA A 24 -11.18 -1.49 -10.61
C ALA A 24 -11.96 -2.73 -10.12
N ARG A 25 -12.27 -3.69 -10.99
CA ARG A 25 -12.96 -4.91 -10.58
C ARG A 25 -12.13 -5.70 -9.56
N PRO A 26 -12.74 -6.27 -8.51
CA PRO A 26 -12.06 -7.19 -7.60
C PRO A 26 -11.43 -8.34 -8.38
N ARG A 27 -10.20 -8.66 -8.06
CA ARG A 27 -9.47 -9.79 -8.66
C ARG A 27 -8.71 -10.53 -7.56
N LEU A 28 -8.62 -11.85 -7.72
CA LEU A 28 -7.88 -12.68 -6.79
C LEU A 28 -6.40 -12.31 -6.83
N ARG A 29 -5.81 -12.15 -5.65
CA ARG A 29 -4.41 -11.78 -5.46
C ARG A 29 -3.75 -12.68 -4.43
N CYS A 30 -2.46 -12.87 -4.57
CA CYS A 30 -1.65 -13.55 -3.58
C CYS A 30 -1.72 -12.77 -2.24
N SER A 31 -2.10 -13.44 -1.16
CA SER A 31 -2.19 -12.85 0.19
C SER A 31 -0.86 -12.30 0.71
N HIS A 32 0.26 -12.82 0.19
CA HIS A 32 1.60 -12.48 0.66
C HIS A 32 2.33 -11.40 -0.17
N CYS A 33 2.08 -11.27 -1.47
CA CYS A 33 2.75 -10.28 -2.33
C CYS A 33 1.80 -9.47 -3.21
N ALA A 34 0.49 -9.69 -3.09
CA ALA A 34 -0.59 -9.01 -3.81
C ALA A 34 -0.51 -9.07 -5.35
N ILE A 35 0.31 -9.95 -5.94
CA ILE A 35 0.29 -10.19 -7.39
C ILE A 35 -1.02 -10.86 -7.80
N LEU A 36 -1.51 -10.56 -9.01
CA LEU A 36 -2.69 -11.23 -9.54
C LEU A 36 -2.46 -12.73 -9.67
N LEU A 37 -3.44 -13.52 -9.26
CA LEU A 37 -3.48 -14.95 -9.50
C LEU A 37 -4.27 -15.25 -10.77
N PRO A 38 -3.81 -16.20 -11.62
CA PRO A 38 -4.55 -16.60 -12.80
C PRO A 38 -5.86 -17.29 -12.37
N VAL A 39 -6.97 -16.95 -13.02
CA VAL A 39 -8.30 -17.50 -12.71
C VAL A 39 -8.35 -19.02 -12.93
N ALA A 40 -7.53 -19.54 -13.85
CA ALA A 40 -7.45 -20.98 -14.18
C ALA A 40 -6.67 -21.82 -13.14
N ALA A 41 -6.01 -21.21 -12.17
CA ALA A 41 -5.15 -21.92 -11.21
C ALA A 41 -5.88 -22.40 -9.95
N MET A 42 -7.20 -22.20 -9.86
CA MET A 42 -7.96 -22.69 -8.72
C MET A 42 -8.79 -23.93 -9.13
N PRO A 43 -8.43 -25.13 -8.64
CA PRO A 43 -9.41 -26.21 -8.62
C PRO A 43 -10.62 -25.73 -7.81
N ALA A 44 -11.81 -26.01 -8.30
CA ALA A 44 -13.09 -25.58 -7.73
C ALA A 44 -13.31 -25.96 -6.23
N GLN A 45 -12.36 -26.64 -5.62
CA GLN A 45 -12.44 -27.20 -4.27
C GLN A 45 -11.40 -26.66 -3.27
N VAL A 46 -10.47 -25.76 -3.67
CA VAL A 46 -9.49 -25.17 -2.75
C VAL A 46 -9.77 -23.69 -2.57
N VAL A 47 -10.80 -23.38 -1.80
CA VAL A 47 -10.92 -22.09 -1.13
C VAL A 47 -9.95 -22.14 0.06
N THR A 48 -8.67 -21.94 -0.19
CA THR A 48 -7.75 -21.61 0.91
C THR A 48 -8.04 -20.18 1.31
N ASP A 49 -8.22 -19.93 2.60
CA ASP A 49 -8.43 -18.59 3.14
C ASP A 49 -7.30 -17.62 2.78
N GLU A 50 -6.14 -18.14 2.36
CA GLU A 50 -4.96 -17.39 1.98
C GLU A 50 -4.34 -17.88 0.65
N PRO A 51 -4.81 -17.41 -0.50
CA PRO A 51 -4.28 -17.82 -1.79
C PRO A 51 -2.85 -17.30 -2.00
N LEU A 52 -1.93 -18.19 -2.40
CA LEU A 52 -0.53 -17.85 -2.65
C LEU A 52 -0.15 -18.06 -4.12
N CYS A 53 0.72 -17.22 -4.66
CA CYS A 53 1.34 -17.46 -5.97
C CYS A 53 2.48 -18.46 -5.88
N ALA A 54 2.87 -19.07 -7.00
CA ALA A 54 3.92 -20.09 -7.04
C ALA A 54 5.24 -19.64 -6.39
N ASP A 55 5.65 -18.38 -6.60
CA ASP A 55 6.88 -17.88 -5.97
C ASP A 55 6.77 -17.78 -4.44
N CYS A 56 5.60 -17.37 -3.93
CA CYS A 56 5.40 -17.27 -2.48
C CYS A 56 5.22 -18.63 -1.82
N LEU A 57 4.75 -19.64 -2.56
CA LEU A 57 4.73 -21.04 -2.10
C LEU A 57 6.15 -21.62 -1.98
N GLN A 58 7.03 -21.30 -2.93
CA GLN A 58 8.41 -21.78 -2.92
C GLN A 58 9.29 -20.99 -1.96
N GLN A 59 9.28 -19.67 -2.08
CA GLN A 59 10.07 -18.79 -1.26
C GLN A 59 9.45 -17.40 -1.24
N SER A 60 9.07 -16.92 -0.06
CA SER A 60 8.56 -15.56 0.05
C SER A 60 9.63 -14.52 -0.27
N ALA A 61 9.28 -13.59 -1.17
CA ALA A 61 10.10 -12.41 -1.45
C ALA A 61 10.11 -11.41 -0.27
N MET A 62 9.15 -11.51 0.63
CA MET A 62 8.94 -10.59 1.77
C MET A 62 8.70 -11.35 3.08
N PRO A 63 9.65 -12.15 3.60
CA PRO A 63 9.42 -13.03 4.76
C PRO A 63 9.11 -12.29 6.07
N ALA A 64 9.35 -10.97 6.16
CA ALA A 64 8.97 -10.17 7.32
C ALA A 64 7.55 -9.56 7.21
N VAL A 65 6.87 -9.76 6.08
CA VAL A 65 5.51 -9.31 5.82
C VAL A 65 4.57 -10.51 5.97
N ASP A 66 3.51 -10.38 6.76
CA ASP A 66 2.51 -11.45 6.93
C ASP A 66 1.44 -11.41 5.84
N THR A 67 0.92 -10.22 5.56
CA THR A 67 -0.14 -10.03 4.57
C THR A 67 0.15 -8.85 3.66
N CYS A 68 -0.31 -8.94 2.41
CA CYS A 68 -0.17 -7.85 1.46
C CYS A 68 -1.47 -7.65 0.67
N LEU A 69 -1.99 -6.43 0.69
CA LEU A 69 -3.22 -6.04 0.01
C LEU A 69 -2.94 -4.95 -1.03
N ALA A 70 -3.58 -5.05 -2.19
CA ALA A 70 -3.54 -4.02 -3.22
C ALA A 70 -4.94 -3.73 -3.77
N ALA A 71 -5.27 -2.45 -3.93
CA ALA A 71 -6.57 -2.05 -4.44
C ALA A 71 -6.68 -2.33 -5.95
N VAL A 72 -5.66 -1.99 -6.72
CA VAL A 72 -5.64 -2.10 -8.19
C VAL A 72 -4.28 -2.59 -8.71
N SER A 73 -4.20 -2.90 -10.01
CA SER A 73 -2.91 -3.12 -10.69
C SER A 73 -2.33 -1.79 -11.14
N TYR A 74 -1.00 -1.64 -11.09
CA TYR A 74 -0.27 -0.47 -11.56
C TYR A 74 -0.15 -0.50 -13.08
N ARG A 75 -1.25 -0.18 -13.75
CA ARG A 75 -1.41 -0.09 -15.21
C ARG A 75 -2.49 0.92 -15.55
N TRP A 76 -2.68 1.22 -16.82
CA TRP A 76 -3.76 2.09 -17.28
C TRP A 76 -5.13 1.61 -16.74
N PRO A 77 -6.00 2.51 -16.30
CA PRO A 77 -5.86 3.96 -16.18
C PRO A 77 -5.18 4.41 -14.87
N TRP A 78 -4.97 3.52 -13.91
CA TRP A 78 -4.55 3.86 -12.55
C TRP A 78 -3.13 4.38 -12.48
N GLN A 79 -2.23 3.89 -13.35
CA GLN A 79 -0.87 4.39 -13.41
C GLN A 79 -0.85 5.90 -13.64
N GLN A 80 -1.61 6.42 -14.62
CA GLN A 80 -1.67 7.85 -14.91
C GLN A 80 -2.17 8.67 -13.72
N CYS A 81 -3.25 8.22 -13.06
CA CYS A 81 -3.78 8.88 -11.86
C CYS A 81 -2.75 8.92 -10.72
N ILE A 82 -2.02 7.82 -10.51
CA ILE A 82 -0.98 7.71 -9.50
C ILE A 82 0.23 8.58 -9.84
N ASP A 83 0.62 8.65 -11.11
CA ASP A 83 1.76 9.46 -11.54
C ASP A 83 1.47 10.96 -11.40
N VAL A 84 0.25 11.42 -11.71
CA VAL A 84 -0.18 12.78 -11.44
C VAL A 84 -0.15 13.07 -9.93
N PHE A 85 -0.63 12.14 -9.10
CA PHE A 85 -0.55 12.26 -7.64
C PHE A 85 0.89 12.28 -7.13
N LYS A 86 1.80 11.52 -7.72
CA LYS A 86 3.21 11.43 -7.29
C LYS A 86 4.09 12.57 -7.76
N PHE A 87 3.87 13.01 -8.99
CA PHE A 87 4.80 13.88 -9.71
C PHE A 87 4.16 15.16 -10.24
N GLY A 88 2.84 15.19 -10.33
CA GLY A 88 2.08 16.34 -10.85
C GLY A 88 1.77 17.42 -9.82
N GLY A 89 2.30 17.33 -8.58
CA GLY A 89 2.05 18.34 -7.53
C GLY A 89 0.60 18.44 -7.09
N GLN A 90 -0.20 17.38 -7.24
CA GLN A 90 -1.65 17.41 -6.97
C GLN A 90 -2.04 16.54 -5.75
N PRO A 91 -1.80 17.00 -4.51
CA PRO A 91 -2.12 16.23 -3.30
C PRO A 91 -3.62 15.93 -3.14
N GLY A 92 -4.49 16.71 -3.75
CA GLY A 92 -5.95 16.53 -3.74
C GLY A 92 -6.46 15.23 -4.38
N TRP A 93 -5.59 14.44 -5.03
CA TRP A 93 -5.94 13.11 -5.51
C TRP A 93 -6.11 12.07 -4.39
N ALA A 94 -5.56 12.33 -3.21
CA ALA A 94 -5.56 11.36 -2.10
C ALA A 94 -6.96 10.82 -1.78
N GLY A 95 -7.98 11.68 -1.75
CA GLY A 95 -9.37 11.28 -1.47
C GLY A 95 -9.94 10.34 -2.53
N ALA A 96 -9.79 10.67 -3.82
CA ALA A 96 -10.30 9.83 -4.91
C ALA A 96 -9.57 8.49 -4.98
N LEU A 97 -8.26 8.47 -4.75
CA LEU A 97 -7.45 7.26 -4.74
C LEU A 97 -7.72 6.39 -3.50
N ALA A 98 -7.98 6.99 -2.33
CA ALA A 98 -8.42 6.27 -1.15
C ALA A 98 -9.79 5.59 -1.37
N GLY A 99 -10.69 6.20 -2.15
CA GLY A 99 -11.96 5.61 -2.56
C GLY A 99 -11.81 4.29 -3.33
N LEU A 100 -10.75 4.13 -4.14
CA LEU A 100 -10.43 2.84 -4.78
C LEU A 100 -10.02 1.78 -3.74
N MET A 101 -9.39 2.20 -2.66
CA MET A 101 -8.97 1.29 -1.58
C MET A 101 -10.17 0.87 -0.72
N THR A 102 -11.04 1.80 -0.35
CA THR A 102 -12.25 1.48 0.43
C THR A 102 -13.29 0.67 -0.34
N ALA A 103 -13.22 0.64 -1.67
CA ALA A 103 -14.02 -0.25 -2.50
C ALA A 103 -13.65 -1.75 -2.32
N ARG A 104 -12.63 -2.07 -1.51
CA ARG A 104 -12.16 -3.43 -1.19
C ARG A 104 -12.48 -3.75 0.27
N ALA A 105 -13.41 -4.65 0.52
CA ALA A 105 -13.79 -5.05 1.89
C ALA A 105 -12.58 -5.50 2.72
N ALA A 106 -11.70 -6.34 2.16
CA ALA A 106 -10.49 -6.79 2.83
C ALA A 106 -9.55 -5.64 3.25
N ILE A 107 -9.50 -4.54 2.48
CA ILE A 107 -8.72 -3.35 2.85
C ILE A 107 -9.38 -2.61 4.01
N VAL A 108 -10.69 -2.44 3.96
CA VAL A 108 -11.45 -1.81 5.05
C VAL A 108 -11.24 -2.59 6.34
N GLU A 109 -11.40 -3.91 6.29
CA GLU A 109 -11.19 -4.81 7.42
C GLU A 109 -9.76 -4.73 7.97
N ALA A 110 -8.73 -4.78 7.11
CA ALA A 110 -7.34 -4.67 7.55
C ALA A 110 -7.05 -3.34 8.27
N VAL A 111 -7.64 -2.23 7.80
CA VAL A 111 -7.51 -0.93 8.47
C VAL A 111 -8.25 -0.90 9.81
N GLN A 112 -9.37 -1.61 9.94
CA GLN A 112 -10.13 -1.70 11.19
C GLN A 112 -9.46 -2.61 12.24
N LEU A 113 -8.73 -3.62 11.78
CA LEU A 113 -8.08 -4.62 12.63
C LEU A 113 -6.66 -4.23 13.04
N CYS A 114 -6.03 -3.26 12.38
CA CYS A 114 -4.69 -2.84 12.76
C CYS A 114 -4.72 -1.88 13.98
N ASP A 115 -3.71 -1.99 14.83
CA ASP A 115 -3.50 -1.04 15.93
C ASP A 115 -2.88 0.25 15.40
N VAL A 116 -1.97 0.12 14.43
CA VAL A 116 -1.14 1.20 13.94
C VAL A 116 -1.10 1.20 12.41
N LEU A 117 -1.43 2.33 11.80
CA LEU A 117 -1.28 2.58 10.38
C LEU A 117 -0.05 3.46 10.14
N LEU A 118 0.98 2.90 9.52
CA LEU A 118 2.23 3.59 9.22
C LEU A 118 2.36 3.91 7.73
N PRO A 119 2.38 5.20 7.34
CA PRO A 119 2.72 5.55 5.98
C PRO A 119 4.19 5.28 5.70
N MET A 120 4.51 4.71 4.52
CA MET A 120 5.89 4.53 4.07
C MET A 120 6.64 5.87 4.08
N PRO A 121 7.77 5.98 4.81
CA PRO A 121 8.49 7.23 4.90
C PRO A 121 9.26 7.53 3.61
N LEU A 122 9.24 8.79 3.20
CA LEU A 122 10.12 9.31 2.17
C LEU A 122 11.45 9.77 2.78
N HIS A 123 12.51 9.65 2.00
CA HIS A 123 13.76 10.34 2.35
C HIS A 123 13.55 11.88 2.33
N PRO A 124 14.16 12.67 3.25
CA PRO A 124 13.97 14.12 3.32
C PRO A 124 14.16 14.85 1.98
N GLN A 125 15.16 14.49 1.19
CA GLN A 125 15.38 15.07 -0.13
C GLN A 125 14.22 14.82 -1.11
N ARG A 126 13.60 13.62 -1.06
CA ARG A 126 12.42 13.32 -1.90
C ARG A 126 11.19 14.08 -1.40
N LEU A 127 11.06 14.23 -0.08
CA LEU A 127 9.99 15.01 0.51
C LEU A 127 10.12 16.48 0.14
N ALA A 128 11.32 17.06 0.21
CA ALA A 128 11.58 18.44 -0.21
C ALA A 128 11.27 18.66 -1.70
N LYS A 129 11.69 17.73 -2.57
CA LYS A 129 11.41 17.82 -4.01
C LYS A 129 9.93 17.65 -4.36
N ARG A 130 9.19 16.82 -3.63
CA ARG A 130 7.78 16.49 -3.91
C ARG A 130 6.80 17.42 -3.18
N GLY A 131 7.22 18.02 -2.08
CA GLY A 131 6.40 18.87 -1.21
C GLY A 131 5.49 18.12 -0.24
N TYR A 132 5.24 16.83 -0.44
CA TYR A 132 4.38 15.99 0.42
C TYR A 132 4.76 14.51 0.37
N ASN A 133 4.33 13.77 1.41
CA ASN A 133 4.40 12.31 1.44
C ASN A 133 3.05 11.74 0.98
N GLN A 134 3.01 11.12 -0.20
CA GLN A 134 1.81 10.53 -0.80
C GLN A 134 1.21 9.42 0.07
N SER A 135 2.05 8.57 0.67
CA SER A 135 1.58 7.47 1.52
C SER A 135 0.91 8.01 2.79
N LEU A 136 1.38 9.15 3.34
CA LEU A 136 0.73 9.83 4.46
C LEU A 136 -0.61 10.44 4.07
N LEU A 137 -0.71 11.06 2.90
CA LEU A 137 -1.98 11.64 2.42
C LEU A 137 -3.01 10.53 2.15
N LEU A 138 -2.59 9.43 1.54
CA LEU A 138 -3.45 8.25 1.35
C LEU A 138 -3.90 7.66 2.69
N ALA A 139 -3.00 7.51 3.66
CA ALA A 139 -3.34 6.98 4.99
C ALA A 139 -4.41 7.83 5.69
N LYS A 140 -4.25 9.16 5.64
CA LYS A 140 -5.25 10.09 6.23
C LYS A 140 -6.60 9.99 5.55
N ALA A 141 -6.63 10.00 4.22
CA ALA A 141 -7.88 9.91 3.45
C ALA A 141 -8.56 8.56 3.63
N LEU A 142 -7.78 7.46 3.58
CA LEU A 142 -8.27 6.10 3.80
C LEU A 142 -8.89 5.94 5.19
N ARG A 143 -8.18 6.33 6.25
CA ARG A 143 -8.68 6.26 7.62
C ARG A 143 -9.99 7.05 7.79
N GLN A 144 -10.05 8.26 7.23
CA GLN A 144 -11.26 9.08 7.27
C GLN A 144 -12.44 8.39 6.59
N GLN A 145 -12.23 7.82 5.40
CA GLN A 145 -13.28 7.14 4.66
C GLN A 145 -13.73 5.85 5.35
N VAL A 146 -12.79 5.04 5.86
CA VAL A 146 -13.14 3.82 6.61
C VAL A 146 -13.95 4.16 7.86
N HIS A 147 -13.60 5.24 8.57
CA HIS A 147 -14.37 5.69 9.72
C HIS A 147 -15.81 6.08 9.37
N HIS A 148 -16.01 6.81 8.28
CA HIS A 148 -17.34 7.18 7.82
C HIS A 148 -18.21 5.97 7.40
N HIS A 149 -17.59 4.90 6.89
CA HIS A 149 -18.31 3.68 6.49
C HIS A 149 -18.65 2.76 7.67
N ALA A 150 -17.82 2.73 8.71
CA ALA A 150 -17.93 1.76 9.81
C ALA A 150 -18.85 2.19 10.97
N GLY A 151 -19.34 3.44 10.96
CA GLY A 151 -20.02 4.01 12.14
C GLY A 151 -19.05 4.24 13.33
N LEU A 152 -19.48 5.03 14.32
CA LEU A 152 -18.64 5.58 15.39
C LEU A 152 -18.16 4.57 16.46
N GLN A 153 -18.33 3.25 16.28
CA GLN A 153 -18.19 2.29 17.39
C GLN A 153 -16.85 1.55 17.49
N ARG A 154 -15.91 1.71 16.54
CA ARG A 154 -14.61 1.03 16.61
C ARG A 154 -13.46 2.01 16.82
N GLN A 155 -12.52 1.60 17.68
CA GLN A 155 -11.27 2.35 17.90
C GLN A 155 -10.52 2.48 16.57
N GLN A 156 -10.20 3.72 16.17
CA GLN A 156 -9.52 3.98 14.93
C GLN A 156 -8.04 3.62 15.02
N ALA A 157 -7.51 3.01 13.97
CA ALA A 157 -6.07 2.88 13.80
C ALA A 157 -5.37 4.25 13.91
N VAL A 158 -4.35 4.33 14.74
CA VAL A 158 -3.61 5.57 14.92
C VAL A 158 -2.55 5.69 13.81
N ILE A 159 -2.49 6.87 13.17
CA ILE A 159 -1.48 7.14 12.15
C ILE A 159 -0.25 7.76 12.82
N HIS A 160 0.89 7.07 12.75
CA HIS A 160 2.16 7.57 13.25
C HIS A 160 3.15 7.79 12.10
N ARG A 161 3.38 9.05 11.73
CA ARG A 161 4.25 9.43 10.59
C ARG A 161 5.75 9.35 10.89
N SER A 162 6.15 9.31 12.15
CA SER A 162 7.55 9.44 12.59
C SER A 162 8.14 8.18 13.24
N TRP A 163 7.33 7.15 13.49
CA TRP A 163 7.81 5.93 14.16
C TRP A 163 8.77 5.13 13.27
N LEU A 164 8.44 5.01 12.00
CA LEU A 164 9.32 4.44 10.99
C LEU A 164 9.99 5.58 10.22
N GLN A 165 11.31 5.53 10.08
CA GLN A 165 12.10 6.55 9.39
C GLN A 165 12.92 5.92 8.27
N ARG A 166 13.10 6.65 7.18
CA ARG A 166 14.06 6.28 6.13
C ARG A 166 15.39 7.00 6.41
N THR A 167 16.37 6.24 6.90
CA THR A 167 17.65 6.76 7.39
C THR A 167 18.69 6.92 6.29
N ARG A 168 18.54 6.22 5.16
CA ARG A 168 19.49 6.27 4.05
C ARG A 168 18.85 6.78 2.77
N HIS A 169 19.57 7.70 2.10
CA HIS A 169 19.26 8.01 0.71
C HIS A 169 19.67 6.82 -0.15
N THR A 170 18.72 6.26 -0.88
CA THR A 170 18.98 5.15 -1.80
C THR A 170 18.64 5.60 -3.20
N THR A 171 19.39 5.15 -4.20
CA THR A 171 19.09 5.39 -5.62
C THR A 171 17.65 5.00 -5.92
N PRO A 172 16.90 5.77 -6.73
CA PRO A 172 15.55 5.40 -7.12
C PRO A 172 15.52 3.97 -7.66
N GLN A 173 14.67 3.11 -7.10
CA GLN A 173 14.61 1.70 -7.50
C GLN A 173 14.28 1.50 -8.98
N SER A 174 13.58 2.46 -9.60
CA SER A 174 13.30 2.48 -11.04
C SER A 174 14.56 2.55 -11.91
N LEU A 175 15.66 3.08 -11.38
CA LEU A 175 16.94 3.23 -12.07
C LEU A 175 17.91 2.06 -11.84
N LEU A 176 17.55 1.07 -11.01
CA LEU A 176 18.43 -0.04 -10.66
C LEU A 176 17.95 -1.36 -11.26
N PRO A 177 18.88 -2.27 -11.64
CA PRO A 177 18.58 -3.65 -11.93
C PRO A 177 17.88 -4.36 -10.75
N LEU A 178 17.07 -5.37 -11.04
CA LEU A 178 16.25 -6.06 -10.04
C LEU A 178 17.07 -6.63 -8.86
N ALA A 179 18.23 -7.22 -9.16
CA ALA A 179 19.13 -7.80 -8.17
C ALA A 179 19.71 -6.75 -7.21
N GLU A 180 19.98 -5.54 -7.70
CA GLU A 180 20.57 -4.46 -6.90
C GLU A 180 19.54 -3.76 -6.01
N ARG A 181 18.25 -3.82 -6.34
CA ARG A 181 17.19 -3.17 -5.55
C ARG A 181 17.16 -3.65 -4.10
N ARG A 182 17.38 -4.96 -3.88
CA ARG A 182 17.40 -5.55 -2.53
C ARG A 182 18.62 -5.09 -1.73
N ARG A 183 19.81 -5.00 -2.35
CA ARG A 183 21.03 -4.54 -1.69
C ARG A 183 20.96 -3.06 -1.35
N ASN A 184 20.46 -2.25 -2.27
CA ASN A 184 20.33 -0.79 -2.14
C ASN A 184 19.43 -0.38 -0.96
N ILE A 185 18.40 -1.19 -0.61
CA ILE A 185 17.42 -0.85 0.42
C ILE A 185 17.71 -1.46 1.80
N ARG A 186 18.69 -2.38 1.92
CA ARG A 186 19.02 -3.03 3.19
C ARG A 186 19.45 -1.98 4.23
N GLY A 187 18.81 -2.00 5.42
CA GLY A 187 19.10 -1.03 6.49
C GLY A 187 18.69 0.42 6.19
N ALA A 188 17.84 0.64 5.16
CA ALA A 188 17.37 1.98 4.81
C ALA A 188 16.24 2.48 5.72
N PHE A 189 15.67 1.61 6.56
CA PHE A 189 14.61 1.96 7.49
C PHE A 189 15.01 1.62 8.92
N ALA A 190 14.57 2.45 9.85
CA ALA A 190 14.74 2.23 11.28
C ALA A 190 13.51 2.73 12.05
N VAL A 191 13.22 2.05 13.15
CA VAL A 191 12.31 2.55 14.19
C VAL A 191 13.17 3.23 15.25
N SER A 192 12.80 4.44 15.66
CA SER A 192 13.56 5.11 16.72
C SER A 192 13.36 4.37 18.05
N ALA A 193 14.43 4.31 18.87
CA ALA A 193 14.39 3.65 20.19
C ALA A 193 13.24 4.18 21.08
N ARG A 194 12.91 5.47 20.96
CA ARG A 194 11.78 6.11 21.66
C ARG A 194 10.43 5.47 21.36
N HIS A 195 10.23 4.94 20.11
CA HIS A 195 8.94 4.44 19.66
C HIS A 195 8.88 2.91 19.60
N ALA A 196 10.00 2.21 19.75
CA ALA A 196 10.03 0.76 19.76
C ALA A 196 9.10 0.13 20.84
N PRO A 197 9.03 0.64 22.08
CA PRO A 197 8.11 0.10 23.08
C PRO A 197 6.63 0.19 22.69
N GLN A 198 6.23 1.20 21.92
CA GLN A 198 4.84 1.33 21.48
C GLN A 198 4.47 0.36 20.34
N LEU A 199 5.46 -0.27 19.70
CA LEU A 199 5.24 -1.28 18.65
C LEU A 199 5.17 -2.70 19.20
N GLN A 200 5.54 -2.90 20.46
CA GLN A 200 5.54 -4.21 21.08
C GLN A 200 4.13 -4.85 20.99
N ASP A 201 4.08 -6.06 20.46
CA ASP A 201 2.88 -6.88 20.26
C ASP A 201 1.78 -6.25 19.38
N LYS A 202 2.10 -5.20 18.62
CA LYS A 202 1.14 -4.48 17.77
C LYS A 202 0.96 -5.12 16.38
N ARG A 203 -0.25 -5.01 15.88
CA ARG A 203 -0.61 -5.27 14.49
C ARG A 203 -0.38 -3.98 13.69
N VAL A 204 0.70 -3.95 12.93
CA VAL A 204 1.08 -2.78 12.12
C VAL A 204 0.64 -2.97 10.67
N LEU A 205 -0.02 -1.97 10.10
CA LEU A 205 -0.34 -1.91 8.69
C LEU A 205 0.53 -0.82 8.04
N LEU A 206 1.49 -1.23 7.21
CA LEU A 206 2.36 -0.35 6.45
C LEU A 206 1.68 0.04 5.14
N LEU A 207 1.48 1.34 4.91
CA LEU A 207 0.81 1.83 3.70
C LEU A 207 1.78 2.51 2.74
N ASP A 208 1.75 2.08 1.46
CA ASP A 208 2.48 2.72 0.36
C ASP A 208 1.58 2.95 -0.86
N ASP A 209 2.04 3.72 -1.83
CA ASP A 209 1.29 3.98 -3.05
C ASP A 209 1.44 2.84 -4.08
N VAL A 210 2.65 2.36 -4.36
CA VAL A 210 2.91 1.30 -5.36
C VAL A 210 3.92 0.28 -4.86
N LEU A 211 3.51 -0.98 -4.90
CA LEU A 211 4.39 -2.11 -4.65
C LEU A 211 4.96 -2.64 -5.97
N THR A 212 6.27 -2.55 -6.14
CA THR A 212 6.98 -3.10 -7.31
C THR A 212 7.62 -4.45 -6.98
N THR A 213 8.82 -4.48 -6.47
CA THR A 213 9.53 -5.71 -6.07
C THR A 213 9.26 -6.15 -4.64
N GLY A 214 8.66 -5.28 -3.83
CA GLY A 214 8.48 -5.51 -2.39
C GLY A 214 9.72 -5.20 -1.54
N ALA A 215 10.86 -4.83 -2.15
CA ALA A 215 12.10 -4.64 -1.39
C ALA A 215 12.00 -3.56 -0.30
N SER A 216 11.33 -2.43 -0.58
CA SER A 216 11.09 -1.37 0.42
C SER A 216 10.15 -1.85 1.53
N ALA A 217 9.07 -2.53 1.17
CA ALA A 217 8.11 -3.09 2.13
C ALA A 217 8.79 -4.10 3.04
N GLN A 218 9.57 -5.03 2.47
CA GLN A 218 10.34 -6.02 3.23
C GLN A 218 11.33 -5.36 4.20
N ALA A 219 12.11 -4.37 3.75
CA ALA A 219 13.09 -3.70 4.60
C ALA A 219 12.43 -2.89 5.73
N ALA A 220 11.29 -2.25 5.46
CA ALA A 220 10.49 -1.56 6.46
C ALA A 220 9.88 -2.56 7.47
N ALA A 221 9.33 -3.69 6.98
CA ALA A 221 8.79 -4.74 7.83
C ALA A 221 9.84 -5.36 8.75
N GLN A 222 11.06 -5.59 8.25
CA GLN A 222 12.19 -6.06 9.08
C GLN A 222 12.49 -5.10 10.24
N ALA A 223 12.50 -3.79 9.98
CA ALA A 223 12.71 -2.80 11.03
C ALA A 223 11.57 -2.78 12.07
N LEU A 224 10.32 -2.97 11.63
CA LEU A 224 9.16 -3.06 12.52
C LEU A 224 9.17 -4.34 13.35
N ARG A 225 9.51 -5.47 12.77
CA ARG A 225 9.67 -6.75 13.48
C ARG A 225 10.78 -6.66 14.53
N ALA A 226 11.93 -6.07 14.16
CA ALA A 226 13.03 -5.86 15.11
C ALA A 226 12.64 -4.93 16.27
N ALA A 227 11.63 -4.07 16.08
CA ALA A 227 11.06 -3.21 17.12
C ALA A 227 9.91 -3.86 17.91
N GLY A 228 9.61 -5.15 17.69
CA GLY A 228 8.64 -5.93 18.47
C GLY A 228 7.23 -6.01 17.88
N ALA A 229 7.00 -5.58 16.64
CA ALA A 229 5.69 -5.72 16.00
C ALA A 229 5.30 -7.22 15.86
N ALA A 230 4.13 -7.60 16.37
CA ALA A 230 3.63 -8.98 16.32
C ALA A 230 3.12 -9.37 14.93
N HIS A 231 2.58 -8.40 14.17
CA HIS A 231 2.09 -8.60 12.80
C HIS A 231 2.41 -7.38 11.94
N VAL A 232 2.91 -7.61 10.73
CA VAL A 232 3.19 -6.54 9.76
C VAL A 232 2.48 -6.84 8.45
N GLY A 233 1.35 -6.14 8.23
CA GLY A 233 0.66 -6.11 6.95
C GLY A 233 1.19 -5.00 6.06
N VAL A 234 1.11 -5.21 4.75
CA VAL A 234 1.40 -4.18 3.74
C VAL A 234 0.15 -3.88 2.93
N LEU A 235 -0.18 -2.62 2.84
CA LEU A 235 -1.30 -2.13 2.06
C LEU A 235 -0.80 -1.16 1.00
N VAL A 236 -1.18 -1.40 -0.25
CA VAL A 236 -0.81 -0.50 -1.36
C VAL A 236 -2.01 -0.12 -2.20
N LEU A 237 -1.96 1.08 -2.76
CA LEU A 237 -2.95 1.49 -3.74
C LEU A 237 -2.83 0.63 -5.01
N ALA A 238 -1.61 0.41 -5.51
CA ALA A 238 -1.41 -0.37 -6.73
C ALA A 238 -0.24 -1.36 -6.63
N ARG A 239 -0.39 -2.50 -7.33
CA ARG A 239 0.65 -3.53 -7.48
C ARG A 239 1.12 -3.59 -8.93
N THR A 240 2.44 -3.55 -9.14
CA THR A 240 3.02 -3.84 -10.46
C THR A 240 2.98 -5.35 -10.67
N GLU A 241 2.29 -5.79 -11.70
CA GLU A 241 2.25 -7.20 -12.06
C GLU A 241 3.58 -7.65 -12.69
N LYS A 242 3.87 -8.93 -12.66
CA LYS A 242 4.98 -9.51 -13.42
C LYS A 242 4.60 -9.54 -14.90
N ALA A 243 5.55 -9.22 -15.77
CA ALA A 243 5.42 -9.44 -17.20
C ALA A 243 5.37 -10.94 -17.51
#